data_b4d79e46146521db6340badde03d3bad
#
_entry.id   b4d79e46146521db6340badde03d3bad
#
_cell.length_a   1.000
_cell.length_b   1.000
_cell.length_c   1.000
_cell.angle_alpha   90.00
_cell.angle_beta   90.00
_cell.angle_gamma   90.00
#
_symmetry.space_group_name_H-M   'P 1'
#
loop_
_entity.id
_entity.type
_entity.pdbx_description
1 polymer ?
#
loop_
_entity_poly.entity_id
_entity_poly.type
_entity_poly.pdbx_seq_one_letter_code
_entity_poly.pdbx_strand_id
1 'polypeptide(L)'
;MVKLDRIEHNVEIPEGVTASIDGDVITITGPKGSLSREFASPRHDVFQEGGALIVRIDLPRRKEAALAGTWRAHMNNMVKGVTEGFTYTLKALYSHFPMTLAVKGNELVVNNYFGERVPRSAKILNGVEAVSYTHLTLPTTR
;
A
#
# COMPACT_ATOMS: atom_id res chain seq x y z
N MET A 1 -9.50 27.60 18.35
CA MET A 1 -8.86 26.81 17.29
C MET A 1 -7.44 27.32 17.09
N VAL A 2 -6.45 26.54 17.48
CA VAL A 2 -5.04 26.91 17.30
C VAL A 2 -4.71 26.79 15.81
N LYS A 3 -4.36 27.91 15.19
CA LYS A 3 -3.82 27.88 13.82
C LYS A 3 -2.39 27.38 13.90
N LEU A 4 -2.11 26.28 13.26
CA LEU A 4 -0.76 25.79 13.06
C LEU A 4 -0.09 26.63 11.97
N ASP A 5 1.01 27.28 12.29
CA ASP A 5 1.75 28.08 11.32
C ASP A 5 2.47 27.21 10.29
N ARG A 6 2.83 26.00 10.68
CA ARG A 6 3.51 25.02 9.80
C ARG A 6 3.20 23.61 10.25
N ILE A 7 2.99 22.74 9.26
CA ILE A 7 2.94 21.29 9.47
C ILE A 7 4.13 20.67 8.74
N GLU A 8 4.84 19.81 9.45
CA GLU A 8 5.96 19.07 8.92
C GLU A 8 5.87 17.62 9.37
N HIS A 9 5.89 16.70 8.40
CA HIS A 9 5.85 15.27 8.63
C HIS A 9 7.14 14.63 8.13
N ASN A 10 7.73 13.78 8.95
CA ASN A 10 8.96 13.06 8.63
C ASN A 10 8.63 11.59 8.32
N VAL A 11 9.25 11.08 7.27
CA VAL A 11 9.23 9.67 6.92
C VAL A 11 10.67 9.17 6.90
N GLU A 12 11.02 8.31 7.84
CA GLU A 12 12.35 7.74 7.92
C GLU A 12 12.61 6.77 6.77
N ILE A 13 13.78 6.86 6.18
CA ILE A 13 14.24 5.94 5.15
C ILE A 13 15.25 5.00 5.81
N PRO A 14 14.93 3.70 5.96
CA PRO A 14 15.84 2.74 6.57
C PRO A 14 17.04 2.44 5.67
N GLU A 15 18.06 1.80 6.23
CA GLU A 15 19.22 1.33 5.47
C GLU A 15 18.80 0.35 4.37
N GLY A 16 19.40 0.47 3.21
CA GLY A 16 19.08 -0.35 2.04
C GLY A 16 17.89 0.16 1.21
N VAL A 17 17.27 1.25 1.63
CA VAL A 17 16.21 1.93 0.87
C VAL A 17 16.72 3.26 0.36
N THR A 18 16.48 3.53 -0.90
CA THR A 18 16.82 4.81 -1.54
C THR A 18 15.55 5.51 -2.00
N ALA A 19 15.51 6.81 -1.81
CA ALA A 19 14.44 7.66 -2.30
C ALA A 19 14.98 8.67 -3.29
N SER A 20 14.25 8.89 -4.37
CA SER A 20 14.54 9.94 -5.34
C SER A 20 13.32 10.80 -5.58
N ILE A 21 13.52 12.08 -5.73
CA ILE A 21 12.47 13.04 -6.02
C ILE A 21 12.76 13.63 -7.39
N ASP A 22 11.83 13.44 -8.31
CA ASP A 22 11.88 13.99 -9.65
C ASP A 22 10.60 14.82 -9.90
N GLY A 23 10.73 16.13 -9.70
CA GLY A 23 9.57 17.02 -9.72
C GLY A 23 8.55 16.62 -8.65
N ASP A 24 7.37 16.22 -9.09
CA ASP A 24 6.28 15.77 -8.22
C ASP A 24 6.24 14.25 -8.01
N VAL A 25 7.12 13.51 -8.67
CA VAL A 25 7.18 12.05 -8.57
C VAL A 25 8.25 11.63 -7.58
N ILE A 26 7.84 10.84 -6.60
CA ILE A 26 8.74 10.26 -5.60
C ILE A 26 8.87 8.77 -5.89
N THR A 27 10.10 8.32 -6.06
CA THR A 27 10.42 6.91 -6.27
C THR A 27 11.20 6.39 -5.07
N ILE A 28 10.71 5.31 -4.49
CA ILE A 28 11.35 4.62 -3.37
C ILE A 28 11.77 3.24 -3.84
N THR A 29 13.06 2.95 -3.72
CA THR A 29 13.66 1.68 -4.13
C THR A 29 14.21 0.95 -2.93
N GLY A 30 13.89 -0.32 -2.82
CA GLY A 30 14.35 -1.18 -1.73
C GLY A 30 14.61 -2.61 -2.20
N PRO A 31 14.94 -3.52 -1.28
CA PRO A 31 15.31 -4.90 -1.61
C PRO A 31 14.20 -5.71 -2.28
N LYS A 32 12.94 -5.34 -2.11
CA LYS A 32 11.80 -6.02 -2.75
C LYS A 32 11.29 -5.37 -4.03
N GLY A 33 11.90 -4.29 -4.45
CA GLY A 33 11.54 -3.61 -5.68
C GLY A 33 11.53 -2.10 -5.56
N SER A 34 10.88 -1.43 -6.49
CA SER A 34 10.72 0.01 -6.47
C SER A 34 9.26 0.41 -6.67
N LEU A 35 8.86 1.46 -5.99
CA LEU A 35 7.55 2.06 -6.11
C LEU A 35 7.69 3.54 -6.41
N SER A 36 6.87 4.03 -7.31
CA SER A 36 6.80 5.45 -7.62
C SER A 36 5.38 5.97 -7.54
N ARG A 37 5.22 7.19 -7.09
CA ARG A 37 3.93 7.85 -6.99
C ARG A 37 4.08 9.35 -7.16
N GLU A 38 3.11 9.95 -7.79
CA GLU A 38 3.03 11.39 -7.95
C GLU A 38 2.38 12.03 -6.71
N PHE A 39 3.06 13.06 -6.19
CA PHE A 39 2.59 13.89 -5.09
C PHE A 39 2.56 15.34 -5.53
N ALA A 40 1.56 15.69 -6.31
CA ALA A 40 1.41 17.02 -6.89
C ALA A 40 0.54 17.91 -6.02
N SER A 41 1.09 19.01 -5.55
CA SER A 41 0.33 20.09 -4.92
C SER A 41 1.15 21.38 -4.94
N PRO A 42 0.53 22.52 -5.31
CA PRO A 42 1.25 23.79 -5.42
C PRO A 42 1.71 24.35 -4.07
N ARG A 43 1.17 23.87 -2.96
CA ARG A 43 1.44 24.41 -1.63
C ARG A 43 2.25 23.51 -0.71
N HIS A 44 2.36 22.22 -1.07
CA HIS A 44 3.13 21.24 -0.29
C HIS A 44 4.53 21.11 -0.86
N ASP A 45 5.51 21.19 0.01
CA ASP A 45 6.90 20.92 -0.33
C ASP A 45 7.30 19.55 0.18
N VAL A 46 7.94 18.78 -0.67
CA VAL A 46 8.52 17.49 -0.31
C VAL A 46 10.00 17.52 -0.65
N PHE A 47 10.83 17.23 0.33
CA PHE A 47 12.28 17.19 0.15
C PHE A 47 12.89 16.10 1.02
N GLN A 48 14.14 15.77 0.73
CA GLN A 48 14.91 14.77 1.47
C GLN A 48 15.98 15.47 2.27
N GLU A 49 16.01 15.19 3.57
CA GLU A 49 16.99 15.74 4.49
C GLU A 49 17.37 14.70 5.55
N GLY A 50 18.68 14.50 5.77
CA GLY A 50 19.17 13.66 6.86
C GLY A 50 18.70 12.20 6.82
N GLY A 51 18.48 11.62 5.64
CA GLY A 51 17.99 10.26 5.52
C GLY A 51 16.47 10.09 5.76
N ALA A 52 15.73 11.18 5.71
CA ALA A 52 14.29 11.18 5.84
C ALA A 52 13.64 11.99 4.72
N LEU A 53 12.43 11.59 4.32
CA LEU A 53 11.56 12.40 3.47
C LEU A 53 10.73 13.33 4.36
N ILE A 54 10.68 14.59 4.01
CA ILE A 54 9.96 15.60 4.76
C ILE A 54 8.88 16.21 3.89
N VAL A 55 7.64 16.19 4.39
CA VAL A 55 6.50 16.89 3.81
C VAL A 55 6.23 18.12 4.64
N ARG A 56 6.30 19.29 4.03
CA ARG A 56 6.12 20.57 4.70
C ARG A 56 5.01 21.38 4.03
N ILE A 57 4.22 22.05 4.84
CA ILE A 57 3.26 23.06 4.38
C ILE A 57 3.20 24.19 5.39
N ASP A 58 3.28 25.43 4.89
CA ASP A 58 3.12 26.64 5.68
C ASP A 58 1.68 27.13 5.65
N LEU A 59 1.18 27.58 6.78
CA LEU A 59 -0.18 28.10 6.98
C LEU A 59 -1.26 27.17 6.38
N PRO A 60 -1.32 25.91 6.78
CA PRO A 60 -2.20 24.93 6.15
C PRO A 60 -3.68 25.20 6.48
N ARG A 61 -4.52 25.04 5.51
CA ARG A 61 -5.96 24.88 5.71
C ARG A 61 -6.25 23.43 6.13
N ARG A 62 -7.44 23.19 6.65
CA ARG A 62 -7.84 21.85 7.11
C ARG A 62 -7.65 20.76 6.05
N LYS A 63 -8.01 21.03 4.80
CA LYS A 63 -7.82 20.09 3.68
C LYS A 63 -6.34 19.82 3.38
N GLU A 64 -5.53 20.86 3.44
CA GLU A 64 -4.10 20.77 3.17
C GLU A 64 -3.35 20.02 4.27
N ALA A 65 -3.74 20.24 5.51
CA ALA A 65 -3.21 19.48 6.64
C ALA A 65 -3.56 17.98 6.53
N ALA A 66 -4.79 17.67 6.13
CA ALA A 66 -5.21 16.30 5.88
C ALA A 66 -4.43 15.65 4.73
N LEU A 67 -4.18 16.38 3.65
CA LEU A 67 -3.40 15.90 2.51
C LEU A 67 -1.94 15.61 2.90
N ALA A 68 -1.33 16.46 3.70
CA ALA A 68 0.02 16.23 4.21
C ALA A 68 0.12 14.94 5.04
N GLY A 69 -0.86 14.68 5.90
CA GLY A 69 -0.96 13.43 6.65
C GLY A 69 -1.15 12.22 5.75
N THR A 70 -1.96 12.34 4.70
CA THR A 70 -2.16 11.29 3.70
C THR A 70 -0.86 10.97 2.96
N TRP A 71 -0.12 11.97 2.55
CA TRP A 71 1.17 11.79 1.87
C TRP A 71 2.18 11.10 2.76
N ARG A 72 2.26 11.49 4.02
CA ARG A 72 3.08 10.79 5.01
C ARG A 72 2.74 9.30 5.09
N ALA A 73 1.47 8.97 5.18
CA ALA A 73 1.01 7.58 5.23
C ALA A 73 1.37 6.81 3.96
N HIS A 74 1.19 7.41 2.79
CA HIS A 74 1.57 6.79 1.53
C HIS A 74 3.08 6.54 1.41
N MET A 75 3.90 7.49 1.81
CA MET A 75 5.34 7.33 1.80
C MET A 75 5.81 6.24 2.79
N ASN A 76 5.24 6.19 3.99
CA ASN A 76 5.50 5.13 4.95
C ASN A 76 5.12 3.75 4.38
N ASN A 77 3.98 3.65 3.71
CA ASN A 77 3.54 2.42 3.08
C ASN A 77 4.44 2.00 1.91
N MET A 78 4.91 2.96 1.14
CA MET A 78 5.88 2.69 0.06
C MET A 78 7.20 2.14 0.62
N VAL A 79 7.73 2.75 1.68
CA VAL A 79 8.94 2.28 2.37
C VAL A 79 8.75 0.87 2.91
N LYS A 80 7.64 0.61 3.58
CA LYS A 80 7.30 -0.71 4.09
C LYS A 80 7.12 -1.74 2.98
N GLY A 81 6.49 -1.35 1.88
CA GLY A 81 6.28 -2.22 0.73
C GLY A 81 7.56 -2.67 0.04
N VAL A 82 8.57 -1.79 -0.06
CA VAL A 82 9.86 -2.13 -0.68
C VAL A 82 10.83 -2.84 0.26
N THR A 83 10.59 -2.82 1.57
CA THR A 83 11.41 -3.51 2.57
C THR A 83 10.83 -4.86 2.98
N GLU A 84 9.63 -4.87 3.52
CA GLU A 84 8.97 -6.07 4.07
C GLU A 84 7.93 -6.65 3.11
N GLY A 85 7.30 -5.81 2.30
CA GLY A 85 6.14 -6.16 1.51
C GLY A 85 4.87 -6.25 2.34
N PHE A 86 3.77 -6.54 1.67
CA PHE A 86 2.46 -6.71 2.30
C PHE A 86 1.92 -8.10 2.02
N THR A 87 1.41 -8.74 3.06
CA THR A 87 0.75 -10.04 2.95
C THR A 87 -0.65 -9.93 3.50
N TYR A 88 -1.63 -10.27 2.66
CA TYR A 88 -3.04 -10.29 3.04
C TYR A 88 -3.55 -11.73 2.99
N THR A 89 -4.15 -12.16 4.08
CA THR A 89 -4.73 -13.50 4.19
C THR A 89 -6.25 -13.39 4.11
N LEU A 90 -6.82 -14.06 3.15
CA LEU A 90 -8.26 -14.12 2.96
C LEU A 90 -8.74 -15.55 3.19
N LYS A 91 -9.93 -15.68 3.79
CA LYS A 91 -10.57 -16.97 4.01
C LYS A 91 -11.89 -17.02 3.28
N ALA A 92 -12.08 -18.04 2.45
CA ALA A 92 -13.37 -18.28 1.82
C ALA A 92 -14.32 -18.92 2.83
N LEU A 93 -15.46 -18.27 3.05
CA LEU A 93 -16.52 -18.76 3.94
C LEU A 93 -17.79 -18.97 3.12
N TYR A 94 -18.42 -20.11 3.31
CA TYR A 94 -19.70 -20.42 2.72
C TYR A 94 -20.60 -21.15 3.74
N SER A 95 -21.89 -20.95 3.63
CA SER A 95 -22.86 -21.64 4.51
C SER A 95 -23.63 -22.74 3.77
N HIS A 96 -23.92 -22.56 2.51
CA HIS A 96 -24.75 -23.49 1.72
C HIS A 96 -24.05 -23.99 0.48
N PHE A 97 -23.53 -23.10 -0.36
CA PHE A 97 -22.86 -23.47 -1.62
C PHE A 97 -21.34 -23.52 -1.42
N PRO A 98 -20.70 -24.70 -1.47
CA PRO A 98 -19.25 -24.78 -1.33
C PRO A 98 -18.56 -24.09 -2.50
N MET A 99 -17.72 -23.09 -2.16
CA MET A 99 -16.91 -22.37 -3.13
C MET A 99 -15.52 -22.97 -3.22
N THR A 100 -14.99 -23.06 -4.43
CA THR A 100 -13.61 -23.42 -4.67
C THR A 100 -12.84 -22.25 -5.26
N LEU A 101 -11.64 -22.03 -4.74
CA LEU A 101 -10.72 -21.02 -5.20
C LEU A 101 -9.54 -21.67 -5.90
N ALA A 102 -9.17 -21.15 -7.04
CA ALA A 102 -7.99 -21.60 -7.76
C ALA A 102 -7.23 -20.42 -8.36
N VAL A 103 -5.91 -20.46 -8.28
CA VAL A 103 -5.06 -19.50 -8.97
C VAL A 103 -4.66 -20.11 -10.31
N LYS A 104 -5.07 -19.47 -11.40
CA LYS A 104 -4.74 -19.88 -12.75
C LYS A 104 -4.01 -18.76 -13.49
N GLY A 105 -2.69 -18.93 -13.68
CA GLY A 105 -1.88 -17.90 -14.30
C GLY A 105 -1.96 -16.57 -13.53
N ASN A 106 -2.49 -15.54 -14.16
CA ASN A 106 -2.65 -14.21 -13.57
C ASN A 106 -4.06 -13.94 -13.05
N GLU A 107 -4.86 -14.98 -12.83
CA GLU A 107 -6.23 -14.82 -12.37
C GLU A 107 -6.53 -15.70 -11.17
N LEU A 108 -7.28 -15.16 -10.24
CA LEU A 108 -7.93 -15.90 -9.17
C LEU A 108 -9.33 -16.27 -9.64
N VAL A 109 -9.62 -17.55 -9.72
CA VAL A 109 -10.91 -18.07 -10.19
C VAL A 109 -11.70 -18.58 -9.00
N VAL A 110 -12.94 -18.12 -8.88
CA VAL A 110 -13.90 -18.55 -7.85
C VAL A 110 -15.00 -19.34 -8.53
N ASN A 111 -15.11 -20.62 -8.20
CA ASN A 111 -16.14 -21.51 -8.72
C ASN A 111 -17.28 -21.67 -7.72
N ASN A 112 -18.48 -21.83 -8.26
CA ASN A 112 -19.69 -22.08 -7.47
C ASN A 112 -20.03 -20.97 -6.46
N TYR A 113 -19.75 -19.72 -6.82
CA TYR A 113 -20.12 -18.56 -6.03
C TYR A 113 -21.64 -18.41 -5.99
N PHE A 114 -22.26 -18.61 -4.82
CA PHE A 114 -23.71 -18.69 -4.64
C PHE A 114 -24.42 -19.66 -5.59
N GLY A 115 -23.78 -20.76 -5.96
CA GLY A 115 -24.34 -21.74 -6.89
C GLY A 115 -24.31 -21.33 -8.36
N GLU A 116 -23.59 -20.27 -8.71
CA GLU A 116 -23.45 -19.82 -10.09
C GLU A 116 -22.71 -20.87 -10.94
N ARG A 117 -23.19 -21.08 -12.15
CA ARG A 117 -22.58 -22.03 -13.11
C ARG A 117 -21.34 -21.45 -13.77
N VAL A 118 -21.30 -20.12 -13.96
CA VAL A 118 -20.17 -19.41 -14.56
C VAL A 118 -19.20 -19.02 -13.47
N PRO A 119 -17.91 -19.38 -13.55
CA PRO A 119 -16.93 -18.99 -12.57
C PRO A 119 -16.67 -17.46 -12.62
N ARG A 120 -16.41 -16.88 -11.46
CA ARG A 120 -15.96 -15.49 -11.36
C ARG A 120 -14.45 -15.46 -11.31
N SER A 121 -13.83 -14.48 -11.94
CA SER A 121 -12.39 -14.31 -11.92
C SER A 121 -11.99 -12.89 -11.53
N ALA A 122 -10.87 -12.78 -10.85
CA ALA A 122 -10.23 -11.51 -10.54
C ALA A 122 -8.79 -11.54 -11.05
N LYS A 123 -8.41 -10.50 -11.76
CA LYS A 123 -7.04 -10.38 -12.28
C LYS A 123 -6.07 -10.07 -11.15
N ILE A 124 -4.97 -10.82 -11.11
CA ILE A 124 -3.87 -10.57 -10.20
C ILE A 124 -3.00 -9.47 -10.80
N LEU A 125 -2.76 -8.43 -10.02
CA LEU A 125 -1.95 -7.30 -10.45
C LEU A 125 -0.48 -7.70 -10.60
N ASN A 126 0.24 -6.99 -11.46
CA ASN A 126 1.67 -7.20 -11.65
C ASN A 126 2.43 -6.95 -10.34
N GLY A 127 3.36 -7.83 -10.02
CA GLY A 127 4.13 -7.76 -8.78
C GLY A 127 3.42 -8.33 -7.56
N VAL A 128 2.23 -8.88 -7.72
CA VAL A 128 1.49 -9.56 -6.66
C VAL A 128 1.54 -11.06 -6.89
N GLU A 129 1.90 -11.80 -5.84
CA GLU A 129 1.85 -13.25 -5.81
C GLU A 129 0.62 -13.71 -5.05
N ALA A 130 -0.20 -14.53 -5.65
CA ALA A 130 -1.37 -15.12 -5.02
C ALA A 130 -1.18 -16.62 -4.87
N VAL A 131 -1.42 -17.12 -3.66
CA VAL A 131 -1.33 -18.54 -3.34
C VAL A 131 -2.62 -19.00 -2.69
N SER A 132 -3.12 -20.13 -3.14
CA SER A 132 -4.34 -20.75 -2.60
C SER A 132 -4.00 -22.01 -1.83
N TYR A 133 -4.48 -22.10 -0.61
CA TYR A 133 -4.33 -23.29 0.25
C TYR A 133 -5.70 -23.87 0.59
N THR A 134 -5.80 -25.20 0.59
CA THR A 134 -7.03 -25.91 0.98
C THR A 134 -7.20 -26.01 2.50
N HIS A 135 -6.12 -25.89 3.26
CA HIS A 135 -6.15 -25.89 4.72
C HIS A 135 -5.44 -24.66 5.28
N LEU A 136 -6.15 -23.88 6.07
CA LEU A 136 -5.61 -22.79 6.86
C LEU A 136 -5.44 -23.29 8.29
N THR A 137 -4.21 -23.56 8.68
CA THR A 137 -3.88 -23.69 10.10
C THR A 137 -3.82 -22.29 10.69
N LEU A 138 -4.84 -21.92 11.45
CA LEU A 138 -4.78 -20.69 12.23
C LEU A 138 -3.70 -20.84 13.28
N PRO A 139 -2.75 -19.87 13.40
CA PRO A 139 -1.86 -19.85 14.54
C PRO A 139 -2.73 -19.73 15.80
N THR A 140 -2.66 -20.73 16.66
CA THR A 140 -3.27 -20.65 17.98
C THR A 140 -2.51 -19.60 18.78
N THR A 141 -3.06 -18.41 18.85
CA THR A 141 -2.67 -17.46 19.88
C THR A 141 -3.16 -17.98 21.22
N ARG A 142 -2.23 -18.42 22.06
CA ARG A 142 -2.48 -18.55 23.49
C ARG A 142 -2.41 -17.19 24.14
#